data_c52cc803958d92790e566f0225ab7532
#
_entry.id   c52cc803958d92790e566f0225ab7532
#
_cell.length_a   1.000
_cell.length_b   1.000
_cell.length_c   1.000
_cell.angle_alpha   90.00
_cell.angle_beta   90.00
_cell.angle_gamma   90.00
#
_symmetry.space_group_name_H-M   'P 1'
#
loop_
_entity.id
_entity.type
_entity.pdbx_description
1 polymer ?
#
loop_
_entity_poly.entity_id
_entity_poly.type
_entity_poly.pdbx_seq_one_letter_code
_entity_poly.pdbx_strand_id
1 'polypeptide(L)'
;NCGKTYHALECLKQAEKGIYLGPLRLLALEVYEKMSELLPCSMVTGEESIVQPESRVISATVEMLDTSQEYDIAVIDEAQMIEDPERGHSWTRAILGIRADEIHICMSEDAIPVITHLISLCHDTYRIERYHRKTELVCEEEPFSFPEDVRHGDALIVFTKKAVLDIAGRLEREGMSVSVIYGSLPPQIRRRQVHLFTEKETGVIVSTDAIGMGLNLPVRRIVFMQTDKFDGKETRPLKPAEVKQIAGRAGRYGLYDRGYVTACSPDGLDFIREQIGTANTELTKVTLGFPHILLDMDEPMNTILQIWKSVQPEPPFEKIDITSILCMRRHIMSKKKLMDLKINTFCSVC
;
A
#
# COMPACT_ATOMS: atom_id res chain seq x y z
N ASN A 1 -13.76 2.98 0.48
CA ASN A 1 -15.21 3.22 0.66
C ASN A 1 -15.77 4.38 -0.21
N CYS A 2 -14.96 5.03 -1.04
CA CYS A 2 -15.43 6.05 -2.02
C CYS A 2 -15.72 5.46 -3.40
N GLY A 3 -15.18 4.30 -3.75
CA GLY A 3 -15.44 3.61 -5.01
C GLY A 3 -14.48 3.90 -6.16
N LYS A 4 -13.41 4.69 -5.96
CA LYS A 4 -12.44 5.03 -7.02
C LYS A 4 -11.84 3.79 -7.69
N THR A 5 -11.24 2.88 -6.91
CA THR A 5 -10.66 1.63 -7.43
C THR A 5 -11.73 0.72 -8.06
N TYR A 6 -12.95 0.71 -7.50
CA TYR A 6 -14.06 -0.05 -8.08
C TYR A 6 -14.38 0.42 -9.52
N HIS A 7 -14.51 1.74 -9.74
CA HIS A 7 -14.77 2.28 -11.09
C HIS A 7 -13.62 1.98 -12.05
N ALA A 8 -12.36 2.13 -11.62
CA ALA A 8 -11.21 1.78 -12.44
C ALA A 8 -11.22 0.29 -12.83
N LEU A 9 -11.60 -0.59 -11.91
CA LEU A 9 -11.72 -2.03 -12.19
C LEU A 9 -12.90 -2.35 -13.12
N GLU A 10 -14.02 -1.61 -13.06
CA GLU A 10 -15.11 -1.78 -14.05
C GLU A 10 -14.66 -1.42 -15.46
N CYS A 11 -13.84 -0.37 -15.63
CA CYS A 11 -13.22 -0.07 -16.92
C CYS A 11 -12.25 -1.18 -17.35
N LEU A 12 -11.41 -1.66 -16.44
CA LEU A 12 -10.43 -2.71 -16.70
C LEU A 12 -11.05 -4.00 -17.25
N LYS A 13 -12.29 -4.33 -16.86
CA LYS A 13 -13.02 -5.50 -17.38
C LYS A 13 -13.29 -5.43 -18.88
N GLN A 14 -13.28 -4.24 -19.45
CA GLN A 14 -13.54 -4.01 -20.89
C GLN A 14 -12.28 -4.18 -21.74
N ALA A 15 -11.09 -4.20 -21.12
CA ALA A 15 -9.84 -4.29 -21.85
C ALA A 15 -9.69 -5.65 -22.58
N GLU A 16 -9.11 -5.64 -23.77
CA GLU A 16 -8.60 -6.83 -24.41
C GLU A 16 -7.25 -7.23 -23.83
N LYS A 17 -6.44 -6.23 -23.43
CA LYS A 17 -5.16 -6.41 -22.75
C LYS A 17 -5.02 -5.36 -21.64
N GLY A 18 -5.40 -5.72 -20.43
CA GLY A 18 -5.42 -4.82 -19.28
C GLY A 18 -4.42 -5.19 -18.19
N ILE A 19 -4.04 -4.19 -17.38
CA ILE A 19 -3.20 -4.41 -16.19
C ILE A 19 -3.71 -3.64 -14.99
N TYR A 20 -3.74 -4.29 -13.83
CA TYR A 20 -3.92 -3.67 -12.52
C TYR A 20 -2.59 -3.71 -11.76
N LEU A 21 -2.17 -2.59 -11.24
CA LEU A 21 -0.95 -2.41 -10.44
C LEU A 21 -1.31 -1.98 -9.02
N GLY A 22 -1.19 -2.90 -8.07
CA GLY A 22 -1.51 -2.67 -6.67
C GLY A 22 -0.29 -2.49 -5.78
N PRO A 23 -0.46 -1.87 -4.59
CA PRO A 23 0.62 -1.65 -3.64
C PRO A 23 1.05 -2.93 -2.90
N LEU A 24 0.18 -3.92 -2.85
CA LEU A 24 0.37 -5.13 -2.04
C LEU A 24 -0.09 -6.38 -2.77
N ARG A 25 0.62 -7.49 -2.51
CA ARG A 25 0.26 -8.82 -3.02
C ARG A 25 -1.20 -9.20 -2.72
N LEU A 26 -1.70 -8.91 -1.52
CA LEU A 26 -3.08 -9.25 -1.16
C LEU A 26 -4.11 -8.48 -1.99
N LEU A 27 -3.83 -7.25 -2.37
CA LEU A 27 -4.71 -6.50 -3.28
C LEU A 27 -4.64 -7.06 -4.70
N ALA A 28 -3.44 -7.38 -5.18
CA ALA A 28 -3.29 -8.03 -6.47
C ALA A 28 -4.04 -9.38 -6.50
N LEU A 29 -3.97 -10.15 -5.41
CA LEU A 29 -4.71 -11.39 -5.28
C LEU A 29 -6.24 -11.18 -5.24
N GLU A 30 -6.72 -10.20 -4.46
CA GLU A 30 -8.17 -9.87 -4.39
C GLU A 30 -8.71 -9.44 -5.77
N VAL A 31 -7.94 -8.66 -6.52
CA VAL A 31 -8.32 -8.26 -7.88
C VAL A 31 -8.25 -9.45 -8.82
N TYR A 32 -7.22 -10.28 -8.74
CA TYR A 32 -7.12 -11.51 -9.51
C TYR A 32 -8.31 -12.44 -9.27
N GLU A 33 -8.67 -12.71 -8.02
CA GLU A 33 -9.81 -13.58 -7.67
C GLU A 33 -11.12 -13.04 -8.27
N LYS A 34 -11.39 -11.76 -8.13
CA LYS A 34 -12.59 -11.12 -8.69
C LYS A 34 -12.62 -11.10 -10.22
N MET A 35 -11.46 -10.87 -10.84
CA MET A 35 -11.38 -10.83 -12.32
C MET A 35 -11.45 -12.22 -12.91
N SER A 36 -10.79 -13.20 -12.31
CA SER A 36 -10.78 -14.59 -12.82
C SER A 36 -12.13 -15.29 -12.79
N GLU A 37 -13.10 -14.79 -12.00
CA GLU A 37 -14.51 -15.24 -12.06
C GLU A 37 -15.22 -14.75 -13.33
N LEU A 38 -14.72 -13.71 -14.00
CA LEU A 38 -15.39 -13.02 -15.09
C LEU A 38 -14.67 -13.19 -16.44
N LEU A 39 -13.34 -13.30 -16.42
CA LEU A 39 -12.50 -13.31 -17.62
C LEU A 39 -11.14 -13.98 -17.35
N PRO A 40 -10.42 -14.43 -18.39
CA PRO A 40 -9.06 -14.94 -18.22
C PRO A 40 -8.15 -13.91 -17.59
N CYS A 41 -7.62 -14.20 -16.40
CA CYS A 41 -6.81 -13.29 -15.62
C CYS A 41 -5.53 -14.00 -15.14
N SER A 42 -4.41 -13.31 -15.19
CA SER A 42 -3.14 -13.74 -14.60
C SER A 42 -2.82 -12.91 -13.34
N MET A 43 -2.02 -13.47 -12.45
CA MET A 43 -1.49 -12.75 -11.30
C MET A 43 0.04 -12.80 -11.30
N VAL A 44 0.69 -11.64 -11.08
CA VAL A 44 2.15 -11.55 -11.02
C VAL A 44 2.56 -10.71 -9.80
N THR A 45 3.24 -11.35 -8.87
CA THR A 45 3.77 -10.68 -7.67
C THR A 45 5.22 -11.11 -7.45
N GLY A 46 5.96 -10.43 -6.57
CA GLY A 46 7.35 -10.77 -6.28
C GLY A 46 7.55 -12.18 -5.67
N GLU A 47 6.50 -12.82 -5.16
CA GLU A 47 6.58 -14.14 -4.52
C GLU A 47 5.83 -15.23 -5.29
N GLU A 48 4.85 -14.86 -6.10
CA GLU A 48 3.97 -15.82 -6.77
C GLU A 48 3.54 -15.30 -8.14
N SER A 49 3.49 -16.22 -9.10
CA SER A 49 3.00 -15.95 -10.45
C SER A 49 2.02 -17.04 -10.85
N ILE A 50 0.80 -16.63 -11.22
CA ILE A 50 -0.24 -17.50 -11.78
C ILE A 50 -0.50 -16.99 -13.19
N VAL A 51 0.07 -17.68 -14.16
CA VAL A 51 -0.03 -17.29 -15.57
C VAL A 51 -1.08 -18.17 -16.24
N GLN A 52 -2.09 -17.53 -16.82
CA GLN A 52 -3.08 -18.19 -17.68
C GLN A 52 -2.79 -17.87 -19.14
N PRO A 53 -2.78 -18.86 -20.04
CA PRO A 53 -2.75 -18.60 -21.47
C PRO A 53 -3.91 -17.70 -21.88
N GLU A 54 -3.66 -16.79 -22.83
CA GLU A 54 -4.67 -15.86 -23.36
C GLU A 54 -5.31 -14.95 -22.30
N SER A 55 -4.56 -14.64 -21.24
CA SER A 55 -5.01 -13.74 -20.18
C SER A 55 -5.28 -12.35 -20.74
N ARG A 56 -6.51 -11.85 -20.54
CA ARG A 56 -6.93 -10.50 -20.91
C ARG A 56 -6.49 -9.46 -19.86
N VAL A 57 -6.44 -9.84 -18.62
CA VAL A 57 -6.05 -8.94 -17.51
C VAL A 57 -4.92 -9.57 -16.72
N ILE A 58 -3.96 -8.74 -16.35
CA ILE A 58 -2.89 -9.06 -15.42
C ILE A 58 -3.11 -8.28 -14.14
N SER A 59 -3.26 -8.97 -13.01
CA SER A 59 -3.25 -8.34 -11.70
C SER A 59 -1.85 -8.48 -11.09
N ALA A 60 -1.17 -7.36 -10.85
CA ALA A 60 0.22 -7.37 -10.39
C ALA A 60 0.48 -6.41 -9.24
N THR A 61 1.57 -6.63 -8.52
CA THR A 61 2.14 -5.57 -7.68
C THR A 61 2.91 -4.58 -8.57
N VAL A 62 2.93 -3.32 -8.17
CA VAL A 62 3.49 -2.23 -9.00
C VAL A 62 4.95 -2.46 -9.40
N GLU A 63 5.72 -3.16 -8.57
CA GLU A 63 7.12 -3.53 -8.85
C GLU A 63 7.26 -4.46 -10.06
N MET A 64 6.21 -5.24 -10.34
CA MET A 64 6.23 -6.27 -11.40
C MET A 64 5.81 -5.75 -12.76
N LEU A 65 5.58 -4.44 -12.91
CA LEU A 65 5.26 -3.85 -14.21
C LEU A 65 6.36 -4.14 -15.22
N ASP A 66 5.99 -4.68 -16.37
CA ASP A 66 6.83 -4.76 -17.57
C ASP A 66 6.51 -3.58 -18.49
N THR A 67 7.40 -2.60 -18.53
CA THR A 67 7.25 -1.40 -19.36
C THR A 67 7.46 -1.62 -20.86
N SER A 68 7.88 -2.83 -21.26
CA SER A 68 8.01 -3.19 -22.69
C SER A 68 6.67 -3.62 -23.31
N GLN A 69 5.69 -3.95 -22.48
CA GLN A 69 4.35 -4.36 -22.90
C GLN A 69 3.43 -3.14 -23.15
N GLU A 70 2.49 -3.32 -24.07
CA GLU A 70 1.44 -2.36 -24.36
C GLU A 70 0.10 -2.90 -23.84
N TYR A 71 -0.75 -1.99 -23.35
CA TYR A 71 -2.05 -2.30 -22.76
C TYR A 71 -3.13 -1.38 -23.33
N ASP A 72 -4.37 -1.83 -23.36
CA ASP A 72 -5.51 -0.97 -23.68
C ASP A 72 -5.86 -0.12 -22.45
N ILE A 73 -5.98 -0.79 -21.28
CA ILE A 73 -6.36 -0.14 -20.03
C ILE A 73 -5.38 -0.55 -18.91
N ALA A 74 -4.88 0.46 -18.21
CA ALA A 74 -4.04 0.26 -17.03
C ALA A 74 -4.65 0.92 -15.80
N VAL A 75 -4.55 0.25 -14.65
CA VAL A 75 -4.95 0.80 -13.35
C VAL A 75 -3.73 0.85 -12.43
N ILE A 76 -3.37 2.03 -11.96
CA ILE A 76 -2.31 2.25 -10.96
C ILE A 76 -3.00 2.66 -9.66
N ASP A 77 -2.98 1.77 -8.66
CA ASP A 77 -3.68 2.01 -7.39
C ASP A 77 -2.76 2.55 -6.29
N GLU A 78 -3.35 3.30 -5.35
CA GLU A 78 -2.68 3.94 -4.21
C GLU A 78 -1.44 4.78 -4.62
N ALA A 79 -1.57 5.59 -5.71
CA ALA A 79 -0.45 6.32 -6.29
C ALA A 79 0.17 7.40 -5.37
N GLN A 80 -0.47 7.76 -4.25
CA GLN A 80 0.17 8.58 -3.21
C GLN A 80 1.39 7.91 -2.56
N MET A 81 1.59 6.61 -2.75
CA MET A 81 2.80 5.90 -2.33
C MET A 81 4.07 6.35 -3.08
N ILE A 82 3.95 7.22 -4.07
CA ILE A 82 5.08 7.73 -4.86
C ILE A 82 6.13 8.47 -4.02
N GLU A 83 5.74 9.02 -2.86
CA GLU A 83 6.65 9.69 -1.91
C GLU A 83 7.35 8.68 -0.96
N ASP A 84 6.92 7.41 -0.95
CA ASP A 84 7.53 6.41 -0.08
C ASP A 84 9.03 6.26 -0.39
N PRO A 85 9.93 6.41 0.62
CA PRO A 85 11.38 6.45 0.39
C PRO A 85 11.97 5.13 -0.09
N GLU A 86 11.28 4.00 0.16
CA GLU A 86 11.75 2.67 -0.22
C GLU A 86 11.09 2.18 -1.52
N ARG A 87 9.78 2.36 -1.65
CA ARG A 87 8.97 1.77 -2.71
C ARG A 87 8.43 2.75 -3.74
N GLY A 88 8.41 4.05 -3.42
CA GLY A 88 7.79 5.09 -4.26
C GLY A 88 8.29 5.11 -5.70
N HIS A 89 9.56 4.73 -5.90
CA HIS A 89 10.16 4.62 -7.23
C HIS A 89 9.39 3.68 -8.18
N SER A 90 8.68 2.69 -7.66
CA SER A 90 7.89 1.77 -8.49
C SER A 90 6.67 2.48 -9.09
N TRP A 91 6.02 3.38 -8.33
CA TRP A 91 4.94 4.24 -8.86
C TRP A 91 5.47 5.25 -9.85
N THR A 92 6.63 5.86 -9.59
CA THR A 92 7.29 6.76 -10.54
C THR A 92 7.54 6.05 -11.87
N ARG A 93 8.11 4.83 -11.82
CA ARG A 93 8.35 4.00 -13.00
C ARG A 93 7.04 3.62 -13.71
N ALA A 94 5.99 3.30 -12.95
CA ALA A 94 4.72 2.95 -13.53
C ALA A 94 4.07 4.15 -14.25
N ILE A 95 4.04 5.32 -13.62
CA ILE A 95 3.40 6.52 -14.20
C ILE A 95 4.17 7.02 -15.44
N LEU A 96 5.51 7.02 -15.39
CA LEU A 96 6.34 7.54 -16.49
C LEU A 96 6.59 6.52 -17.60
N GLY A 97 6.41 5.22 -17.34
CA GLY A 97 6.87 4.18 -18.25
C GLY A 97 5.81 3.22 -18.77
N ILE A 98 4.60 3.23 -18.22
CA ILE A 98 3.54 2.36 -18.72
C ILE A 98 3.06 2.81 -20.10
N ARG A 99 2.81 1.86 -20.97
CA ARG A 99 2.24 2.09 -22.30
C ARG A 99 0.81 1.57 -22.31
N ALA A 100 -0.15 2.48 -22.26
CA ALA A 100 -1.56 2.11 -22.32
C ALA A 100 -2.36 3.22 -23.01
N ASP A 101 -3.45 2.84 -23.69
CA ASP A 101 -4.35 3.81 -24.33
C ASP A 101 -5.13 4.61 -23.29
N GLU A 102 -5.52 3.98 -22.19
CA GLU A 102 -6.20 4.61 -21.06
C GLU A 102 -5.56 4.20 -19.73
N ILE A 103 -5.23 5.19 -18.87
CA ILE A 103 -4.59 4.94 -17.57
C ILE A 103 -5.47 5.53 -16.46
N HIS A 104 -5.93 4.68 -15.55
CA HIS A 104 -6.64 5.07 -14.33
C HIS A 104 -5.68 5.14 -13.15
N ILE A 105 -5.40 6.33 -12.64
CA ILE A 105 -4.55 6.53 -11.48
C ILE A 105 -5.42 6.81 -10.25
N CYS A 106 -5.50 5.83 -9.35
CA CYS A 106 -6.25 5.94 -8.10
C CYS A 106 -5.34 6.47 -6.99
N MET A 107 -5.70 7.62 -6.40
CA MET A 107 -4.87 8.29 -5.39
C MET A 107 -5.71 9.05 -4.36
N SER A 108 -5.08 9.54 -3.31
CA SER A 108 -5.62 10.55 -2.41
C SER A 108 -5.41 11.96 -3.00
N GLU A 109 -6.18 12.94 -2.53
CA GLU A 109 -6.17 14.30 -3.10
C GLU A 109 -4.82 15.02 -2.94
N ASP A 110 -4.10 14.73 -1.87
CA ASP A 110 -2.77 15.28 -1.58
C ASP A 110 -1.71 14.91 -2.64
N ALA A 111 -1.91 13.83 -3.40
CA ALA A 111 -1.00 13.42 -4.48
C ALA A 111 -1.27 14.12 -5.83
N ILE A 112 -2.40 14.82 -5.98
CA ILE A 112 -2.79 15.43 -7.26
C ILE A 112 -1.70 16.32 -7.86
N PRO A 113 -1.09 17.28 -7.12
CA PRO A 113 -0.09 18.19 -7.70
C PRO A 113 1.11 17.46 -8.29
N VAL A 114 1.63 16.48 -7.55
CA VAL A 114 2.80 15.70 -7.95
C VAL A 114 2.49 14.78 -9.15
N ILE A 115 1.35 14.07 -9.10
CA ILE A 115 0.96 13.15 -10.18
C ILE A 115 0.66 13.90 -11.47
N THR A 116 -0.05 15.03 -11.41
CA THR A 116 -0.34 15.83 -12.60
C THR A 116 0.92 16.45 -13.20
N HIS A 117 1.89 16.81 -12.36
CA HIS A 117 3.20 17.24 -12.84
C HIS A 117 3.90 16.10 -13.63
N LEU A 118 3.91 14.86 -13.13
CA LEU A 118 4.49 13.72 -13.85
C LEU A 118 3.79 13.45 -15.18
N ILE A 119 2.46 13.49 -15.20
CA ILE A 119 1.68 13.32 -16.44
C ILE A 119 2.05 14.40 -17.46
N SER A 120 2.26 15.64 -17.01
CA SER A 120 2.68 16.73 -17.90
C SER A 120 4.05 16.51 -18.53
N LEU A 121 4.98 15.82 -17.81
CA LEU A 121 6.29 15.43 -18.36
C LEU A 121 6.16 14.36 -19.46
N CYS A 122 5.12 13.55 -19.42
CA CYS A 122 4.80 12.59 -20.48
C CYS A 122 4.10 13.24 -21.69
N HIS A 123 3.74 14.53 -21.60
CA HIS A 123 2.91 15.24 -22.59
C HIS A 123 1.52 14.64 -22.77
N ASP A 124 1.02 13.91 -21.79
CA ASP A 124 -0.30 13.30 -21.79
C ASP A 124 -1.38 14.28 -21.29
N THR A 125 -2.62 14.02 -21.71
CA THR A 125 -3.80 14.73 -21.21
C THR A 125 -4.43 13.95 -20.07
N TYR A 126 -5.08 14.65 -19.15
CA TYR A 126 -5.76 14.01 -18.02
C TYR A 126 -7.05 14.72 -17.66
N ARG A 127 -7.93 14.00 -16.97
CA ARG A 127 -9.07 14.56 -16.24
C ARG A 127 -9.02 14.09 -14.79
N ILE A 128 -9.51 14.92 -13.87
CA ILE A 128 -9.58 14.58 -12.44
C ILE A 128 -11.03 14.29 -12.09
N GLU A 129 -11.27 13.08 -11.60
CA GLU A 129 -12.56 12.66 -11.05
C GLU A 129 -12.46 12.55 -9.53
N ARG A 130 -13.34 13.26 -8.81
CA ARG A 130 -13.37 13.25 -7.35
C ARG A 130 -14.46 12.32 -6.85
N TYR A 131 -14.08 11.44 -5.94
CA TYR A 131 -14.97 10.48 -5.31
C TYR A 131 -15.11 10.79 -3.83
N HIS A 132 -16.32 10.97 -3.38
CA HIS A 132 -16.62 11.18 -1.98
C HIS A 132 -16.93 9.87 -1.28
N ARG A 133 -16.62 9.80 0.02
CA ARG A 133 -16.95 8.66 0.85
C ARG A 133 -18.47 8.46 0.88
N LYS A 134 -18.93 7.22 0.60
CA LYS A 134 -20.37 6.89 0.55
C LYS A 134 -20.96 6.57 1.92
N THR A 135 -20.14 6.14 2.86
CA THR A 135 -20.54 5.81 4.23
C THR A 135 -20.07 6.91 5.17
N GLU A 136 -20.95 7.48 5.98
CA GLU A 136 -20.58 8.50 6.97
C GLU A 136 -19.56 7.95 7.98
N LEU A 137 -18.54 8.76 8.32
CA LEU A 137 -17.58 8.45 9.39
C LEU A 137 -17.89 9.32 10.59
N VAL A 138 -18.21 8.67 11.71
CA VAL A 138 -18.60 9.32 12.95
C VAL A 138 -17.52 9.08 14.00
N CYS A 139 -16.97 10.17 14.56
CA CYS A 139 -16.17 10.08 15.77
C CYS A 139 -17.09 9.93 16.97
N GLU A 140 -16.89 8.91 17.79
CA GLU A 140 -17.66 8.72 19.03
C GLU A 140 -17.43 9.90 20.00
N GLU A 141 -18.37 10.15 20.86
CA GLU A 141 -18.32 11.27 21.84
C GLU A 141 -17.47 10.90 23.04
N GLU A 142 -17.60 9.65 23.50
CA GLU A 142 -16.91 9.13 24.68
C GLU A 142 -15.69 8.30 24.29
N PRO A 143 -14.62 8.32 25.11
CA PRO A 143 -13.46 7.47 24.91
C PRO A 143 -13.83 5.99 25.15
N PHE A 144 -13.10 5.13 24.48
CA PHE A 144 -13.29 3.67 24.53
C PHE A 144 -12.65 3.05 25.76
N SER A 145 -13.43 2.32 26.55
CA SER A 145 -12.97 1.52 27.70
C SER A 145 -12.59 0.12 27.23
N PHE A 146 -11.34 -0.28 27.44
CA PHE A 146 -10.85 -1.60 27.08
C PHE A 146 -10.72 -2.50 28.34
N PRO A 147 -11.27 -3.70 28.33
CA PRO A 147 -11.94 -4.42 27.24
C PRO A 147 -13.47 -4.29 27.20
N GLU A 148 -14.09 -3.55 28.10
CA GLU A 148 -15.52 -3.52 28.39
C GLU A 148 -16.38 -3.11 27.19
N ASP A 149 -15.89 -2.19 26.36
CA ASP A 149 -16.60 -1.65 25.20
C ASP A 149 -16.35 -2.42 23.90
N VAL A 150 -15.54 -3.48 23.92
CA VAL A 150 -15.24 -4.27 22.72
C VAL A 150 -16.48 -4.99 22.20
N ARG A 151 -16.76 -4.83 20.91
CA ARG A 151 -17.95 -5.40 20.24
C ARG A 151 -17.57 -6.06 18.92
N HIS A 152 -18.47 -6.91 18.42
CA HIS A 152 -18.36 -7.47 17.09
C HIS A 152 -18.27 -6.40 16.00
N GLY A 153 -17.32 -6.56 15.10
CA GLY A 153 -17.02 -5.62 14.02
C GLY A 153 -16.00 -4.54 14.38
N ASP A 154 -15.42 -4.59 15.58
CA ASP A 154 -14.36 -3.67 15.99
C ASP A 154 -13.01 -4.08 15.42
N ALA A 155 -12.23 -3.06 15.04
CA ALA A 155 -10.80 -3.19 14.74
C ALA A 155 -9.99 -2.34 15.72
N LEU A 156 -9.19 -3.00 16.57
CA LEU A 156 -8.35 -2.38 17.57
C LEU A 156 -6.96 -2.12 16.96
N ILE A 157 -6.53 -0.87 16.94
CA ILE A 157 -5.32 -0.43 16.24
C ILE A 157 -4.20 -0.12 17.22
N VAL A 158 -3.08 -0.81 17.02
CA VAL A 158 -1.79 -0.60 17.70
C VAL A 158 -0.66 -0.58 16.66
N PHE A 159 0.57 -0.25 17.04
CA PHE A 159 1.65 -0.06 16.07
C PHE A 159 2.83 -1.03 16.22
N THR A 160 2.70 -2.07 17.05
CA THR A 160 3.72 -3.11 17.18
C THR A 160 3.11 -4.50 17.15
N LYS A 161 3.84 -5.47 16.58
CA LYS A 161 3.45 -6.89 16.61
C LYS A 161 3.19 -7.37 18.05
N LYS A 162 4.05 -6.95 19.00
CA LYS A 162 3.91 -7.33 20.41
C LYS A 162 2.57 -6.87 20.96
N ALA A 163 2.22 -5.60 20.78
CA ALA A 163 0.95 -5.05 21.23
C ALA A 163 -0.27 -5.74 20.59
N VAL A 164 -0.19 -6.10 19.29
CA VAL A 164 -1.25 -6.88 18.63
C VAL A 164 -1.47 -8.21 19.37
N LEU A 165 -0.42 -8.96 19.63
CA LEU A 165 -0.51 -10.27 20.28
C LEU A 165 -0.92 -10.17 21.76
N ASP A 166 -0.47 -9.14 22.48
CA ASP A 166 -0.82 -8.91 23.87
C ASP A 166 -2.32 -8.60 24.02
N ILE A 167 -2.87 -7.72 23.17
CA ILE A 167 -4.30 -7.37 23.17
C ILE A 167 -5.15 -8.58 22.73
N ALA A 168 -4.76 -9.26 21.66
CA ALA A 168 -5.49 -10.45 21.19
C ALA A 168 -5.56 -11.52 22.30
N GLY A 169 -4.43 -11.85 22.93
CA GLY A 169 -4.38 -12.82 24.02
C GLY A 169 -5.17 -12.39 25.27
N ARG A 170 -5.35 -11.09 25.50
CA ARG A 170 -6.24 -10.61 26.58
C ARG A 170 -7.70 -10.85 26.22
N LEU A 171 -8.13 -10.51 25.01
CA LEU A 171 -9.50 -10.72 24.55
C LEU A 171 -9.85 -12.21 24.48
N GLU A 172 -8.94 -13.07 24.04
CA GLU A 172 -9.12 -14.52 24.01
C GLU A 172 -9.34 -15.10 25.42
N ARG A 173 -8.62 -14.60 26.43
CA ARG A 173 -8.84 -14.99 27.85
C ARG A 173 -10.22 -14.58 28.39
N GLU A 174 -10.81 -13.55 27.81
CA GLU A 174 -12.18 -13.11 28.09
C GLU A 174 -13.23 -13.83 27.24
N GLY A 175 -12.81 -14.84 26.45
CA GLY A 175 -13.70 -15.69 25.64
C GLY A 175 -14.06 -15.10 24.28
N MET A 176 -13.40 -14.04 23.85
CA MET A 176 -13.63 -13.45 22.51
C MET A 176 -12.81 -14.14 21.45
N SER A 177 -13.39 -14.38 20.28
CA SER A 177 -12.66 -14.86 19.10
C SER A 177 -12.04 -13.68 18.34
N VAL A 178 -10.73 -13.71 18.09
CA VAL A 178 -9.96 -12.57 17.60
C VAL A 178 -9.16 -12.94 16.35
N SER A 179 -9.19 -12.09 15.35
CA SER A 179 -8.25 -12.10 14.23
C SER A 179 -7.10 -11.11 14.44
N VAL A 180 -5.92 -11.43 13.94
CA VAL A 180 -4.73 -10.56 14.07
C VAL A 180 -4.11 -10.23 12.72
N ILE A 181 -3.74 -8.94 12.52
CA ILE A 181 -3.04 -8.49 11.31
C ILE A 181 -1.89 -7.55 11.67
N TYR A 182 -0.68 -7.85 11.19
CA TYR A 182 0.49 -6.99 11.32
C TYR A 182 1.44 -7.15 10.12
N GLY A 183 2.33 -6.18 9.90
CA GLY A 183 3.15 -6.08 8.69
C GLY A 183 3.93 -7.35 8.34
N SER A 184 4.60 -7.99 9.31
CA SER A 184 5.40 -9.20 9.11
C SER A 184 4.61 -10.51 9.14
N LEU A 185 3.26 -10.45 9.14
CA LEU A 185 2.44 -11.66 9.09
C LEU A 185 2.55 -12.32 7.71
N PRO A 186 2.89 -13.63 7.64
CA PRO A 186 2.96 -14.34 6.36
C PRO A 186 1.66 -14.19 5.54
N PRO A 187 1.73 -14.01 4.23
CA PRO A 187 0.56 -13.73 3.39
C PRO A 187 -0.57 -14.75 3.52
N GLN A 188 -0.25 -16.03 3.59
CA GLN A 188 -1.26 -17.10 3.76
C GLN A 188 -1.99 -17.00 5.11
N ILE A 189 -1.25 -16.72 6.18
CA ILE A 189 -1.84 -16.53 7.50
C ILE A 189 -2.69 -15.27 7.54
N ARG A 190 -2.21 -14.17 6.94
CA ARG A 190 -2.99 -12.92 6.83
C ARG A 190 -4.30 -13.15 6.09
N ARG A 191 -4.26 -13.86 4.95
CA ARG A 191 -5.47 -14.24 4.19
C ARG A 191 -6.45 -15.03 5.07
N ARG A 192 -5.96 -16.01 5.83
CA ARG A 192 -6.80 -16.77 6.77
C ARG A 192 -7.42 -15.88 7.84
N GLN A 193 -6.67 -14.95 8.43
CA GLN A 193 -7.19 -14.02 9.44
C GLN A 193 -8.27 -13.08 8.86
N VAL A 194 -8.06 -12.58 7.63
CA VAL A 194 -9.05 -11.81 6.88
C VAL A 194 -10.32 -12.62 6.65
N HIS A 195 -10.19 -13.87 6.21
CA HIS A 195 -11.31 -14.77 5.96
C HIS A 195 -12.11 -15.04 7.24
N LEU A 196 -11.46 -15.42 8.34
CA LEU A 196 -12.10 -15.67 9.65
C LEU A 196 -12.95 -14.46 10.11
N PHE A 197 -12.42 -13.24 9.95
CA PHE A 197 -13.16 -12.04 10.32
C PHE A 197 -14.30 -11.73 9.34
N THR A 198 -14.11 -11.96 8.05
CA THR A 198 -15.12 -11.72 7.00
C THR A 198 -16.31 -12.68 7.15
N GLU A 199 -16.05 -13.95 7.42
CA GLU A 199 -17.05 -14.98 7.65
C GLU A 199 -17.67 -14.95 9.08
N LYS A 200 -17.23 -13.96 9.90
CA LYS A 200 -17.71 -13.77 11.28
C LYS A 200 -17.38 -14.93 12.23
N GLU A 201 -16.38 -15.75 11.88
CA GLU A 201 -15.84 -16.77 12.79
C GLU A 201 -15.06 -16.11 13.94
N THR A 202 -14.50 -14.91 13.69
CA THR A 202 -13.95 -14.02 14.70
C THR A 202 -14.74 -12.73 14.76
N GLY A 203 -14.95 -12.21 15.97
CA GLY A 203 -15.78 -11.01 16.20
C GLY A 203 -15.01 -9.71 16.13
N VAL A 204 -13.71 -9.76 16.44
CA VAL A 204 -12.84 -8.59 16.60
C VAL A 204 -11.56 -8.82 15.83
N ILE A 205 -10.99 -7.73 15.32
CA ILE A 205 -9.66 -7.75 14.70
C ILE A 205 -8.71 -6.83 15.46
N VAL A 206 -7.52 -7.31 15.77
CA VAL A 206 -6.44 -6.50 16.32
C VAL A 206 -5.37 -6.33 15.25
N SER A 207 -5.05 -5.09 14.91
CA SER A 207 -4.17 -4.82 13.76
C SER A 207 -3.17 -3.70 14.04
N THR A 208 -2.10 -3.70 13.25
CA THR A 208 -1.29 -2.50 13.05
C THR A 208 -1.91 -1.62 11.95
N ASP A 209 -1.21 -0.54 11.57
CA ASP A 209 -1.52 0.28 10.39
C ASP A 209 -1.62 -0.53 9.07
N ALA A 210 -1.17 -1.79 9.07
CA ALA A 210 -1.37 -2.73 7.97
C ALA A 210 -2.84 -2.89 7.55
N ILE A 211 -3.81 -2.62 8.43
CA ILE A 211 -5.25 -2.58 8.09
C ILE A 211 -5.57 -1.45 7.11
N GLY A 212 -4.84 -0.35 7.18
CA GLY A 212 -5.01 0.83 6.31
C GLY A 212 -4.68 0.53 4.84
N MET A 213 -3.85 -0.48 4.57
CA MET A 213 -3.41 -0.81 3.23
C MET A 213 -4.29 -1.90 2.62
N GLY A 214 -5.32 -1.49 1.89
CA GLY A 214 -5.99 -2.30 0.89
C GLY A 214 -6.81 -3.51 1.34
N LEU A 215 -6.96 -3.77 2.63
CA LEU A 215 -7.79 -4.88 3.10
C LEU A 215 -9.28 -4.51 3.04
N ASN A 216 -10.05 -5.33 2.34
CA ASN A 216 -11.50 -5.15 2.22
C ASN A 216 -12.24 -5.86 3.37
N LEU A 217 -12.09 -5.34 4.59
CA LEU A 217 -12.65 -5.92 5.80
C LEU A 217 -14.03 -5.31 6.16
N PRO A 218 -14.97 -6.10 6.69
CA PRO A 218 -16.27 -5.60 7.17
C PRO A 218 -16.13 -4.95 8.57
N VAL A 219 -15.27 -3.95 8.69
CA VAL A 219 -15.06 -3.24 9.96
C VAL A 219 -16.19 -2.24 10.17
N ARG A 220 -16.83 -2.28 11.34
CA ARG A 220 -17.82 -1.32 11.77
C ARG A 220 -17.17 -0.11 12.44
N ARG A 221 -16.26 -0.37 13.39
CA ARG A 221 -15.60 0.65 14.21
C ARG A 221 -14.09 0.46 14.25
N ILE A 222 -13.35 1.53 14.08
CA ILE A 222 -11.91 1.62 14.33
C ILE A 222 -11.69 2.20 15.71
N VAL A 223 -10.90 1.51 16.53
CA VAL A 223 -10.48 1.93 17.86
C VAL A 223 -8.98 2.15 17.87
N PHE A 224 -8.54 3.39 17.99
CA PHE A 224 -7.12 3.70 18.17
C PHE A 224 -6.73 3.46 19.63
N MET A 225 -6.05 2.33 19.88
CA MET A 225 -5.49 1.99 21.20
C MET A 225 -4.27 2.85 21.53
N GLN A 226 -3.63 3.41 20.51
CA GLN A 226 -2.46 4.29 20.59
C GLN A 226 -2.56 5.36 19.49
N THR A 227 -2.04 6.56 19.76
CA THR A 227 -1.99 7.69 18.82
C THR A 227 -0.58 8.00 18.31
N ASP A 228 0.42 7.28 18.84
CA ASP A 228 1.83 7.41 18.47
C ASP A 228 2.34 6.11 17.85
N LYS A 229 3.29 6.23 16.92
CA LYS A 229 3.98 5.09 16.32
C LYS A 229 5.48 5.34 16.19
N PHE A 230 6.26 4.26 16.21
CA PHE A 230 7.66 4.28 15.83
C PHE A 230 7.79 4.23 14.31
N ASP A 231 8.47 5.19 13.70
CA ASP A 231 8.61 5.34 12.25
C ASP A 231 9.92 4.73 11.68
N GLY A 232 10.65 4.02 12.51
CA GLY A 232 11.97 3.47 12.18
C GLY A 232 13.13 4.28 12.77
N LYS A 233 12.87 5.54 13.21
CA LYS A 233 13.86 6.46 13.80
C LYS A 233 13.44 6.92 15.18
N GLU A 234 12.21 7.37 15.31
CA GLU A 234 11.67 7.93 16.55
C GLU A 234 10.17 7.58 16.73
N THR A 235 9.69 7.71 17.96
CA THR A 235 8.27 7.63 18.25
C THR A 235 7.65 9.00 18.04
N ARG A 236 6.62 9.08 17.20
CA ARG A 236 5.94 10.32 16.86
C ARG A 236 4.42 10.13 16.79
N PRO A 237 3.65 11.21 16.94
CA PRO A 237 2.22 11.19 16.70
C PRO A 237 1.89 10.77 15.25
N LEU A 238 0.70 10.18 15.08
CA LEU A 238 0.17 9.86 13.76
C LEU A 238 -0.07 11.12 12.94
N LYS A 239 0.24 11.04 11.66
CA LYS A 239 -0.06 12.11 10.70
C LYS A 239 -1.54 12.07 10.29
N PRO A 240 -2.14 13.19 9.84
CA PRO A 240 -3.53 13.23 9.35
C PRO A 240 -3.82 12.17 8.29
N ALA A 241 -2.93 11.98 7.33
CA ALA A 241 -3.07 10.96 6.27
C ALA A 241 -3.13 9.54 6.84
N GLU A 242 -2.29 9.20 7.83
CA GLU A 242 -2.27 7.90 8.49
C GLU A 242 -3.58 7.63 9.26
N VAL A 243 -4.04 8.62 10.03
CA VAL A 243 -5.32 8.52 10.76
C VAL A 243 -6.48 8.32 9.78
N LYS A 244 -6.56 9.14 8.73
CA LYS A 244 -7.63 9.04 7.72
C LYS A 244 -7.60 7.73 6.95
N GLN A 245 -6.42 7.21 6.62
CA GLN A 245 -6.26 5.94 5.93
C GLN A 245 -6.78 4.77 6.78
N ILE A 246 -6.46 4.75 8.08
CA ILE A 246 -6.91 3.74 9.02
C ILE A 246 -8.41 3.92 9.32
N ALA A 247 -8.83 5.12 9.73
CA ALA A 247 -10.23 5.46 10.02
C ALA A 247 -11.15 5.21 8.82
N GLY A 248 -10.63 5.44 7.61
CA GLY A 248 -11.32 5.17 6.36
C GLY A 248 -11.75 3.71 6.16
N ARG A 249 -11.22 2.78 6.93
CA ARG A 249 -11.63 1.36 6.90
C ARG A 249 -12.93 1.07 7.66
N ALA A 250 -13.36 1.94 8.59
CA ALA A 250 -14.63 1.80 9.25
C ALA A 250 -15.80 1.99 8.27
N GLY A 251 -16.93 1.35 8.52
CA GLY A 251 -18.16 1.55 7.76
C GLY A 251 -18.07 1.08 6.31
N ARG A 252 -17.89 -0.21 6.09
CA ARG A 252 -17.87 -0.76 4.73
C ARG A 252 -19.21 -0.48 4.01
N TYR A 253 -19.13 0.18 2.84
CA TYR A 253 -20.29 0.48 2.00
C TYR A 253 -21.07 -0.81 1.64
N GLY A 254 -22.38 -0.76 1.75
CA GLY A 254 -23.27 -1.90 1.51
C GLY A 254 -23.43 -2.85 2.70
N LEU A 255 -22.66 -2.69 3.79
CA LEU A 255 -22.81 -3.46 5.02
C LEU A 255 -23.20 -2.59 6.22
N TYR A 256 -22.73 -1.34 6.26
CA TYR A 256 -22.99 -0.41 7.34
C TYR A 256 -23.37 0.96 6.80
N ASP A 257 -24.36 1.59 7.40
CA ASP A 257 -24.77 2.96 7.06
C ASP A 257 -23.76 3.98 7.57
N ARG A 258 -23.10 3.67 8.69
CA ARG A 258 -22.08 4.50 9.35
C ARG A 258 -20.87 3.69 9.77
N GLY A 259 -19.70 4.30 9.67
CA GLY A 259 -18.47 3.83 10.29
C GLY A 259 -18.15 4.66 11.53
N TYR A 260 -17.63 4.02 12.57
CA TYR A 260 -17.31 4.68 13.84
C TYR A 260 -15.80 4.70 14.07
N VAL A 261 -15.35 5.76 14.74
CA VAL A 261 -13.94 5.91 15.15
C VAL A 261 -13.89 6.43 16.57
N THR A 262 -13.02 5.83 17.38
CA THR A 262 -12.78 6.26 18.76
C THR A 262 -11.32 6.02 19.17
N ALA A 263 -10.95 6.43 20.38
CA ALA A 263 -9.66 6.17 21.03
C ALA A 263 -9.84 5.88 22.51
N CYS A 264 -8.81 5.29 23.18
CA CYS A 264 -8.89 4.83 24.56
C CYS A 264 -8.74 5.92 25.63
N SER A 265 -8.52 7.17 25.25
CA SER A 265 -8.42 8.28 26.18
C SER A 265 -9.10 9.52 25.63
N PRO A 266 -9.56 10.46 26.50
CA PRO A 266 -10.11 11.73 26.04
C PRO A 266 -9.16 12.48 25.13
N ASP A 267 -7.89 12.64 25.52
CA ASP A 267 -6.86 13.33 24.72
C ASP A 267 -6.62 12.63 23.38
N GLY A 268 -6.62 11.30 23.38
CA GLY A 268 -6.48 10.48 22.16
C GLY A 268 -7.68 10.65 21.22
N LEU A 269 -8.90 10.71 21.77
CA LEU A 269 -10.12 10.91 21.00
C LEU A 269 -10.14 12.31 20.37
N ASP A 270 -9.78 13.35 21.12
CA ASP A 270 -9.70 14.71 20.62
C ASP A 270 -8.61 14.84 19.54
N PHE A 271 -7.44 14.21 19.74
CA PHE A 271 -6.39 14.12 18.74
C PHE A 271 -6.91 13.47 17.45
N ILE A 272 -7.55 12.30 17.52
CA ILE A 272 -8.08 11.60 16.33
C ILE A 272 -9.12 12.46 15.60
N ARG A 273 -10.01 13.14 16.34
CA ARG A 273 -11.03 14.05 15.79
C ARG A 273 -10.37 15.22 15.04
N GLU A 274 -9.34 15.81 15.63
CA GLU A 274 -8.55 16.87 15.00
C GLU A 274 -7.88 16.40 13.71
N GLN A 275 -7.18 15.23 13.75
CA GLN A 275 -6.48 14.71 12.57
C GLN A 275 -7.44 14.34 11.42
N ILE A 276 -8.63 13.84 11.71
CA ILE A 276 -9.66 13.58 10.69
C ILE A 276 -10.12 14.89 10.04
N GLY A 277 -10.27 15.96 10.80
CA GLY A 277 -10.67 17.30 10.31
C GLY A 277 -9.56 18.06 9.58
N THR A 278 -8.30 17.75 9.86
CA THR A 278 -7.13 18.44 9.28
C THR A 278 -6.93 18.04 7.83
N ALA A 279 -6.69 18.99 6.91
CA ALA A 279 -6.34 18.68 5.53
C ALA A 279 -5.00 17.92 5.48
N ASN A 280 -4.86 16.98 4.54
CA ASN A 280 -3.57 16.35 4.30
C ASN A 280 -2.61 17.39 3.72
N THR A 281 -1.33 17.29 4.07
CA THR A 281 -0.28 18.06 3.42
C THR A 281 -0.09 17.51 2.01
N GLU A 282 -0.04 18.38 1.02
CA GLU A 282 0.25 17.99 -0.36
C GLU A 282 1.61 17.30 -0.45
N LEU A 283 1.67 16.24 -1.26
CA LEU A 283 2.93 15.57 -1.56
C LEU A 283 3.81 16.49 -2.41
N THR A 284 5.08 16.54 -2.06
CA THR A 284 6.06 17.42 -2.74
C THR A 284 7.24 16.66 -3.34
N LYS A 285 7.27 15.33 -3.13
CA LYS A 285 8.41 14.49 -3.49
C LYS A 285 8.00 13.33 -4.38
N VAL A 286 8.89 12.99 -5.29
CA VAL A 286 8.80 11.84 -6.19
C VAL A 286 10.05 11.01 -6.03
N THR A 287 9.90 9.78 -5.57
CA THR A 287 11.04 8.90 -5.35
C THR A 287 11.51 8.28 -6.68
N LEU A 288 12.78 8.47 -7.01
CA LEU A 288 13.44 7.85 -8.17
C LEU A 288 14.22 6.61 -7.74
N GLY A 289 13.92 5.49 -8.39
CA GLY A 289 14.70 4.27 -8.29
C GLY A 289 15.97 4.30 -9.13
N PHE A 290 16.81 3.29 -8.94
CA PHE A 290 17.96 3.09 -9.80
C PHE A 290 17.51 2.74 -11.22
N PRO A 291 17.92 3.47 -12.26
CA PRO A 291 17.50 3.21 -13.63
C PRO A 291 18.08 1.89 -14.15
N HIS A 292 17.20 0.93 -14.49
CA HIS A 292 17.64 -0.38 -15.00
C HIS A 292 18.49 -0.28 -16.27
N ILE A 293 18.25 0.69 -17.13
CA ILE A 293 19.03 0.91 -18.36
C ILE A 293 20.53 1.13 -18.07
N LEU A 294 20.88 1.59 -16.88
CA LEU A 294 22.29 1.74 -16.49
C LEU A 294 22.97 0.37 -16.29
N LEU A 295 22.20 -0.71 -16.10
CA LEU A 295 22.74 -2.06 -15.97
C LEU A 295 23.19 -2.65 -17.32
N ASP A 296 22.67 -2.11 -18.42
CA ASP A 296 23.02 -2.52 -19.80
C ASP A 296 24.30 -1.84 -20.29
N MET A 297 24.85 -0.90 -19.51
CA MET A 297 26.12 -0.24 -19.85
C MET A 297 27.29 -1.21 -19.67
N ASP A 298 28.22 -1.23 -20.65
CA ASP A 298 29.45 -2.02 -20.57
C ASP A 298 30.50 -1.31 -19.68
N GLU A 299 30.09 -1.04 -18.43
CA GLU A 299 30.93 -0.37 -17.43
C GLU A 299 30.93 -1.15 -16.11
N PRO A 300 32.02 -1.08 -15.34
CA PRO A 300 32.06 -1.70 -14.02
C PRO A 300 30.95 -1.15 -13.12
N MET A 301 30.24 -2.03 -12.43
CA MET A 301 29.13 -1.64 -11.54
C MET A 301 29.50 -0.54 -10.53
N ASN A 302 30.77 -0.46 -10.10
CA ASN A 302 31.25 0.63 -9.25
C ASN A 302 31.13 1.99 -9.92
N THR A 303 31.54 2.05 -11.19
CA THR A 303 31.46 3.27 -12.00
C THR A 303 30.01 3.71 -12.13
N ILE A 304 29.12 2.77 -12.48
CA ILE A 304 27.69 3.02 -12.62
C ILE A 304 27.06 3.52 -11.31
N LEU A 305 27.35 2.87 -10.18
CA LEU A 305 26.84 3.28 -8.87
C LEU A 305 27.41 4.64 -8.42
N GLN A 306 28.68 4.96 -8.74
CA GLN A 306 29.25 6.28 -8.44
C GLN A 306 28.63 7.36 -9.32
N ILE A 307 28.41 7.10 -10.61
CA ILE A 307 27.70 8.02 -11.50
C ILE A 307 26.29 8.28 -10.95
N TRP A 308 25.53 7.23 -10.63
CA TRP A 308 24.20 7.40 -10.04
C TRP A 308 24.24 8.20 -8.75
N LYS A 309 25.23 7.96 -7.88
CA LYS A 309 25.41 8.73 -6.65
C LYS A 309 25.65 10.21 -6.92
N SER A 310 26.37 10.57 -7.98
CA SER A 310 26.69 11.96 -8.32
C SER A 310 25.50 12.72 -8.94
N VAL A 311 24.52 12.03 -9.54
CA VAL A 311 23.34 12.67 -10.11
C VAL A 311 22.55 13.40 -9.01
N GLN A 312 22.24 14.65 -9.23
CA GLN A 312 21.38 15.48 -8.38
C GLN A 312 20.09 15.76 -9.15
N PRO A 313 19.01 15.03 -8.89
CA PRO A 313 17.73 15.31 -9.56
C PRO A 313 17.16 16.65 -9.11
N GLU A 314 16.47 17.33 -10.02
CA GLU A 314 15.75 18.55 -9.67
C GLU A 314 14.44 18.21 -8.95
N PRO A 315 13.96 19.09 -8.03
CA PRO A 315 12.65 18.90 -7.43
C PRO A 315 11.54 18.74 -8.49
N PRO A 316 10.54 17.90 -8.26
CA PRO A 316 10.22 17.19 -7.01
C PRO A 316 10.96 15.85 -6.81
N PHE A 317 11.92 15.50 -7.66
CA PHE A 317 12.55 14.18 -7.64
C PHE A 317 13.60 14.02 -6.54
N GLU A 318 13.50 12.93 -5.77
CA GLU A 318 14.50 12.48 -4.80
C GLU A 318 14.91 11.04 -5.09
N LYS A 319 16.21 10.72 -5.03
CA LYS A 319 16.71 9.36 -5.27
C LYS A 319 16.55 8.48 -4.04
N ILE A 320 16.31 7.19 -4.26
CA ILE A 320 16.47 6.18 -3.21
C ILE A 320 17.90 6.19 -2.67
N ASP A 321 18.05 5.92 -1.38
CA ASP A 321 19.37 5.76 -0.76
C ASP A 321 19.97 4.41 -1.11
N ILE A 322 21.07 4.42 -1.88
CA ILE A 322 21.82 3.23 -2.27
C ILE A 322 23.02 2.95 -1.34
N THR A 323 23.14 3.65 -0.22
CA THR A 323 24.30 3.52 0.69
C THR A 323 24.45 2.10 1.20
N SER A 324 23.35 1.45 1.56
CA SER A 324 23.34 0.05 2.01
C SER A 324 23.85 -0.91 0.92
N ILE A 325 23.46 -0.70 -0.32
CA ILE A 325 23.90 -1.49 -1.49
C ILE A 325 25.42 -1.33 -1.68
N LEU A 326 25.91 -0.10 -1.60
CA LEU A 326 27.36 0.19 -1.69
C LEU A 326 28.16 -0.46 -0.57
N CYS A 327 27.63 -0.45 0.66
CA CYS A 327 28.24 -1.09 1.82
C CYS A 327 28.28 -2.61 1.68
N MET A 328 27.17 -3.25 1.33
CA MET A 328 27.09 -4.70 1.09
C MET A 328 28.10 -5.13 0.02
N ARG A 329 28.16 -4.41 -1.07
CA ARG A 329 29.10 -4.70 -2.14
C ARG A 329 30.56 -4.61 -1.69
N ARG A 330 30.97 -3.55 -0.96
CA ARG A 330 32.32 -3.44 -0.40
C ARG A 330 32.65 -4.67 0.47
N HIS A 331 31.71 -5.12 1.30
CA HIS A 331 31.87 -6.27 2.15
C HIS A 331 32.02 -7.59 1.35
N ILE A 332 31.23 -7.78 0.30
CA ILE A 332 31.32 -8.94 -0.60
C ILE A 332 32.67 -8.97 -1.34
N MET A 333 33.08 -7.85 -1.89
CA MET A 333 34.35 -7.74 -2.63
C MET A 333 35.58 -7.91 -1.74
N SER A 334 35.49 -7.55 -0.44
CA SER A 334 36.57 -7.78 0.52
C SER A 334 36.74 -9.25 0.89
N LYS A 335 35.69 -10.07 0.78
CA LYS A 335 35.72 -11.51 0.97
C LYS A 335 35.94 -12.21 -0.38
N LYS A 336 37.19 -12.40 -0.78
CA LYS A 336 37.66 -13.01 -2.06
C LYS A 336 36.92 -14.28 -2.56
N LYS A 337 36.01 -14.87 -1.81
CA LYS A 337 35.25 -16.10 -2.09
C LYS A 337 33.99 -15.92 -2.95
N LEU A 338 33.62 -14.70 -3.33
CA LEU A 338 32.34 -14.41 -4.01
C LEU A 338 32.51 -13.75 -5.39
N MET A 339 33.69 -13.88 -6.02
CA MET A 339 33.97 -13.28 -7.32
C MET A 339 33.12 -13.84 -8.50
N ASP A 340 32.39 -14.93 -8.32
CA ASP A 340 31.59 -15.58 -9.39
C ASP A 340 30.06 -15.30 -9.32
N LEU A 341 29.60 -14.45 -8.40
CA LEU A 341 28.21 -14.01 -8.39
C LEU A 341 27.95 -13.09 -9.58
N LYS A 342 27.22 -13.58 -10.57
CA LYS A 342 26.74 -12.79 -11.70
C LYS A 342 25.92 -11.61 -11.20
N ILE A 343 26.09 -10.45 -11.82
CA ILE A 343 25.42 -9.17 -11.51
C ILE A 343 23.90 -9.36 -11.36
N ASN A 344 23.29 -10.21 -12.19
CA ASN A 344 21.86 -10.54 -12.17
C ASN A 344 21.36 -11.16 -10.86
N THR A 345 22.23 -11.81 -10.06
CA THR A 345 21.86 -12.35 -8.74
C THR A 345 21.84 -11.25 -7.66
N PHE A 346 22.56 -10.16 -7.90
CA PHE A 346 22.65 -9.04 -6.95
C PHE A 346 21.41 -8.10 -7.03
N CYS A 347 20.84 -7.96 -8.21
CA CYS A 347 19.67 -7.10 -8.45
C CYS A 347 18.34 -7.77 -8.08
N SER A 348 18.31 -9.09 -7.89
CA SER A 348 17.09 -9.82 -7.46
C SER A 348 16.90 -9.85 -5.94
N VAL A 349 17.85 -9.31 -5.17
CA VAL A 349 17.82 -9.27 -3.69
C VAL A 349 17.57 -7.85 -3.16
N CYS A 350 17.49 -6.85 -4.07
CA CYS A 350 17.20 -5.45 -3.71
C CYS A 350 15.77 -5.05 -4.12
#